data_1e95905ff8463466b1c51b0e56d4bce8
#
_entry.id   1e95905ff8463466b1c51b0e56d4bce8
#
_cell.length_a   1.000
_cell.length_b   1.000
_cell.length_c   1.000
_cell.angle_alpha   90.00
_cell.angle_beta   90.00
_cell.angle_gamma   90.00
#
_symmetry.space_group_name_H-M   'P 1'
#
loop_
_entity.id
_entity.type
_entity.pdbx_description
1 polymer ?
#
loop_
_entity_poly.entity_id
_entity_poly.type
_entity_poly.pdbx_seq_one_letter_code
_entity_poly.pdbx_strand_id
1 'polypeptide(L)'
;MIKIGIICPSEIAFRRFMPALRKAEKDIVFAGIGYASPEEWFGDTSKVSLEAIREQQERESSKAKTFIDAYGGKIYRGYHALIESEDVDAIYLPLPPALHFKWAKMALENGKHVFVEKPSTTCLADTDELIRIASEKGLALHENYMFVFHDQLKAIDDVVARGEIGDVRLYRISFGFPRRAQNDFRYNKALGGGALLDAGGYTLKYADYLLGETAKVVTAQINYIPEFEVEMYGSATMVNDEGVTAQLAFGMDNDYKCEVEIWGSLGTIKANRILTAPEGFVPRYTIKKNQDVEPHELPADDSFLKSILRFVECVGNENERITNYKVLIRQATLVSDFRNAYESSNNK
;
A
#
# COMPACT_ATOMS: atom_id res chain seq x y z
N MET A 1 14.00 -8.68 19.67
CA MET A 1 14.18 -7.51 18.77
C MET A 1 14.29 -8.05 17.36
N ILE A 2 13.40 -7.66 16.46
CA ILE A 2 13.29 -8.17 15.10
C ILE A 2 14.37 -7.50 14.23
N LYS A 3 15.10 -8.29 13.43
CA LYS A 3 16.08 -7.79 12.46
C LYS A 3 15.47 -7.79 11.06
N ILE A 4 15.20 -6.62 10.49
CA ILE A 4 14.59 -6.50 9.17
C ILE A 4 15.60 -6.15 8.08
N GLY A 5 15.59 -6.93 7.00
CA GLY A 5 16.33 -6.65 5.77
C GLY A 5 15.44 -5.99 4.72
N ILE A 6 16.01 -5.15 3.87
CA ILE A 6 15.29 -4.48 2.78
C ILE A 6 15.71 -5.07 1.45
N ILE A 7 14.76 -5.58 0.68
CA ILE A 7 14.97 -5.93 -0.74
C ILE A 7 14.84 -4.66 -1.57
N CYS A 8 15.83 -4.34 -2.36
CA CYS A 8 15.87 -3.19 -3.26
C CYS A 8 16.09 -1.82 -2.56
N PRO A 9 17.17 -1.10 -2.94
CA PRO A 9 17.44 0.25 -2.44
C PRO A 9 16.51 1.29 -3.11
N SER A 10 15.23 1.26 -2.74
CA SER A 10 14.19 2.11 -3.31
C SER A 10 14.09 3.47 -2.62
N GLU A 11 13.55 4.46 -3.34
CA GLU A 11 13.31 5.80 -2.79
C GLU A 11 12.31 5.80 -1.63
N ILE A 12 11.23 5.00 -1.73
CA ILE A 12 10.23 4.90 -0.66
C ILE A 12 10.83 4.32 0.62
N ALA A 13 11.70 3.32 0.49
CA ALA A 13 12.42 2.76 1.62
C ALA A 13 13.29 3.81 2.30
N PHE A 14 14.09 4.54 1.55
CA PHE A 14 15.01 5.54 2.10
C PHE A 14 14.28 6.71 2.75
N ARG A 15 13.28 7.27 2.07
CA ARG A 15 12.61 8.52 2.48
C ARG A 15 11.50 8.34 3.50
N ARG A 16 10.88 7.16 3.58
CA ARG A 16 9.71 6.93 4.43
C ARG A 16 9.93 5.83 5.45
N PHE A 17 10.31 4.65 4.97
CA PHE A 17 10.43 3.49 5.84
C PHE A 17 11.59 3.63 6.84
N MET A 18 12.79 4.00 6.39
CA MET A 18 13.96 4.09 7.27
C MET A 18 13.84 5.14 8.39
N PRO A 19 13.34 6.38 8.15
CA PRO A 19 13.09 7.31 9.24
C PRO A 19 12.08 6.79 10.27
N ALA A 20 11.01 6.13 9.82
CA ALA A 20 10.00 5.53 10.70
C ALA A 20 10.59 4.33 11.48
N LEU A 21 11.35 3.47 10.81
CA LEU A 21 12.02 2.32 11.42
C LEU A 21 12.97 2.75 12.56
N ARG A 22 13.73 3.83 12.37
CA ARG A 22 14.63 4.36 13.41
C ARG A 22 13.87 4.75 14.70
N LYS A 23 12.62 5.19 14.59
CA LYS A 23 11.78 5.49 15.76
C LYS A 23 11.28 4.23 16.48
N ALA A 24 11.24 3.10 15.79
CA ALA A 24 10.81 1.79 16.30
C ALA A 24 12.00 0.90 16.73
N GLU A 25 13.22 1.44 16.88
CA GLU A 25 14.47 0.69 17.09
C GLU A 25 14.50 -0.16 18.37
N LYS A 26 13.58 0.05 19.30
CA LYS A 26 13.43 -0.80 20.50
C LYS A 26 12.85 -2.18 20.19
N ASP A 27 12.06 -2.29 19.13
CA ASP A 27 11.29 -3.48 18.75
C ASP A 27 11.82 -4.14 17.48
N ILE A 28 12.24 -3.31 16.50
CA ILE A 28 12.69 -3.74 15.18
C ILE A 28 13.86 -2.89 14.69
N VAL A 29 14.91 -3.53 14.15
CA VAL A 29 16.12 -2.86 13.70
C VAL A 29 16.50 -3.23 12.28
N PHE A 30 17.16 -2.30 11.59
CA PHE A 30 17.69 -2.51 10.26
C PHE A 30 18.90 -3.47 10.30
N ALA A 31 18.79 -4.61 9.61
CA ALA A 31 19.87 -5.58 9.48
C ALA A 31 20.76 -5.30 8.25
N GLY A 32 20.17 -4.86 7.17
CA GLY A 32 20.88 -4.60 5.93
C GLY A 32 19.99 -4.50 4.71
N ILE A 33 20.62 -4.29 3.56
CA ILE A 33 19.95 -4.07 2.29
C ILE A 33 20.49 -4.99 1.19
N GLY A 34 19.59 -5.63 0.45
CA GLY A 34 19.90 -6.38 -0.75
C GLY A 34 19.71 -5.55 -2.02
N TYR A 35 20.60 -5.71 -2.98
CA TYR A 35 20.37 -5.25 -4.35
C TYR A 35 20.43 -6.44 -5.30
N ALA A 36 19.66 -6.37 -6.40
CA ALA A 36 19.50 -7.48 -7.32
C ALA A 36 20.84 -7.94 -7.93
N SER A 37 21.08 -9.24 -7.95
CA SER A 37 22.13 -9.81 -8.80
C SER A 37 21.81 -9.60 -10.28
N PRO A 38 22.75 -9.80 -11.21
CA PRO A 38 22.46 -9.73 -12.63
C PRO A 38 21.29 -10.64 -13.06
N GLU A 39 21.24 -11.86 -12.57
CA GLU A 39 20.22 -12.86 -12.88
C GLU A 39 18.84 -12.45 -12.30
N GLU A 40 18.83 -11.86 -11.12
CA GLU A 40 17.60 -11.34 -10.49
C GLU A 40 17.03 -10.12 -11.22
N TRP A 41 17.91 -9.31 -11.84
CA TRP A 41 17.52 -8.11 -12.56
C TRP A 41 17.12 -8.39 -14.01
N PHE A 42 17.97 -9.12 -14.74
CA PHE A 42 17.82 -9.33 -16.19
C PHE A 42 17.19 -10.71 -16.54
N GLY A 43 17.12 -11.64 -15.59
CA GLY A 43 16.77 -13.01 -15.86
C GLY A 43 17.90 -13.74 -16.62
N ASP A 44 17.70 -14.00 -17.92
CA ASP A 44 18.74 -14.62 -18.77
C ASP A 44 19.81 -13.58 -19.15
N THR A 45 20.94 -13.64 -18.46
CA THR A 45 22.09 -12.74 -18.67
C THR A 45 22.88 -13.03 -19.94
N SER A 46 22.66 -14.19 -20.58
CA SER A 46 23.38 -14.57 -21.81
C SER A 46 23.15 -13.61 -22.99
N LYS A 47 22.07 -12.85 -22.96
CA LYS A 47 21.66 -11.87 -23.97
C LYS A 47 21.95 -10.42 -23.56
N VAL A 48 22.61 -10.22 -22.43
CA VAL A 48 22.89 -8.88 -21.87
C VAL A 48 24.37 -8.58 -21.99
N SER A 49 24.73 -7.36 -22.42
CA SER A 49 26.14 -6.97 -22.53
C SER A 49 26.78 -6.88 -21.11
N LEU A 50 28.08 -7.20 -21.04
CA LEU A 50 28.84 -7.08 -19.79
C LEU A 50 28.86 -5.63 -19.27
N GLU A 51 28.80 -4.65 -20.17
CA GLU A 51 28.72 -3.22 -19.81
C GLU A 51 27.41 -2.90 -19.11
N ALA A 52 26.25 -3.33 -19.67
CA ALA A 52 24.93 -3.12 -19.04
C ALA A 52 24.83 -3.81 -17.67
N ILE A 53 25.41 -5.01 -17.54
CA ILE A 53 25.48 -5.69 -16.23
C ILE A 53 26.29 -4.88 -15.24
N ARG A 54 27.47 -4.39 -15.65
CA ARG A 54 28.33 -3.59 -14.78
C ARG A 54 27.66 -2.29 -14.35
N GLU A 55 27.09 -1.54 -15.29
CA GLU A 55 26.38 -0.29 -15.01
C GLU A 55 25.21 -0.50 -14.03
N GLN A 56 24.43 -1.56 -14.23
CA GLN A 56 23.33 -1.91 -13.31
C GLN A 56 23.86 -2.23 -11.91
N GLN A 57 24.90 -3.05 -11.79
CA GLN A 57 25.49 -3.43 -10.50
C GLN A 57 26.12 -2.23 -9.78
N GLU A 58 26.83 -1.36 -10.48
CA GLU A 58 27.43 -0.15 -9.91
C GLU A 58 26.34 0.82 -9.42
N ARG A 59 25.28 1.02 -10.20
CA ARG A 59 24.15 1.86 -9.81
C ARG A 59 23.43 1.34 -8.57
N GLU A 60 23.07 0.06 -8.53
CA GLU A 60 22.31 -0.51 -7.41
C GLU A 60 23.18 -0.66 -6.15
N SER A 61 24.45 -1.04 -6.28
CA SER A 61 25.39 -1.07 -5.14
C SER A 61 25.66 0.31 -4.55
N SER A 62 25.74 1.35 -5.41
CA SER A 62 25.88 2.73 -4.94
C SER A 62 24.66 3.20 -4.14
N LYS A 63 23.44 2.87 -4.60
CA LYS A 63 22.22 3.16 -3.84
C LYS A 63 22.20 2.39 -2.50
N ALA A 64 22.56 1.10 -2.51
CA ALA A 64 22.65 0.32 -1.29
C ALA A 64 23.65 0.90 -0.30
N LYS A 65 24.81 1.38 -0.80
CA LYS A 65 25.81 2.06 0.04
C LYS A 65 25.24 3.31 0.73
N THR A 66 24.37 4.08 0.07
CA THR A 66 23.72 5.24 0.69
C THR A 66 22.92 4.86 1.94
N PHE A 67 22.24 3.69 1.94
CA PHE A 67 21.54 3.19 3.13
C PHE A 67 22.52 2.85 4.25
N ILE A 68 23.62 2.16 3.93
CA ILE A 68 24.60 1.74 4.94
C ILE A 68 25.33 2.93 5.53
N ASP A 69 25.69 3.92 4.72
CA ASP A 69 26.32 5.16 5.19
C ASP A 69 25.41 5.95 6.16
N ALA A 70 24.09 5.91 5.95
CA ALA A 70 23.10 6.63 6.76
C ALA A 70 22.62 5.85 7.99
N TYR A 71 22.52 4.52 7.90
CA TYR A 71 21.81 3.70 8.89
C TYR A 71 22.61 2.50 9.42
N GLY A 72 23.80 2.24 8.91
CA GLY A 72 24.56 1.02 9.25
C GLY A 72 24.00 -0.23 8.56
N GLY A 73 24.27 -1.40 9.14
CA GLY A 73 23.83 -2.69 8.59
C GLY A 73 24.79 -3.27 7.56
N LYS A 74 24.34 -4.29 6.82
CA LYS A 74 25.12 -5.02 5.82
C LYS A 74 24.58 -4.83 4.41
N ILE A 75 25.45 -4.93 3.39
CA ILE A 75 25.04 -5.02 1.98
C ILE A 75 25.04 -6.49 1.56
N TYR A 76 23.94 -6.93 0.96
CA TYR A 76 23.78 -8.25 0.37
C TYR A 76 23.74 -8.15 -1.15
N ARG A 77 24.62 -8.92 -1.82
CA ARG A 77 24.66 -9.02 -3.29
C ARG A 77 23.70 -10.12 -3.73
N GLY A 78 22.51 -9.71 -4.14
CA GLY A 78 21.39 -10.59 -4.46
C GLY A 78 20.32 -10.60 -3.37
N TYR A 79 19.07 -10.65 -3.81
CA TYR A 79 17.90 -10.75 -2.92
C TYR A 79 17.87 -12.11 -2.21
N HIS A 80 18.30 -13.19 -2.90
CA HIS A 80 18.44 -14.51 -2.30
C HIS A 80 19.39 -14.47 -1.09
N ALA A 81 20.56 -13.87 -1.26
CA ALA A 81 21.56 -13.80 -0.18
C ALA A 81 21.03 -13.06 1.07
N LEU A 82 20.17 -12.06 0.90
CA LEU A 82 19.50 -11.38 2.00
C LEU A 82 18.45 -12.29 2.66
N ILE A 83 17.61 -12.95 1.87
CA ILE A 83 16.51 -13.80 2.35
C ILE A 83 17.06 -15.03 3.10
N GLU A 84 18.12 -15.64 2.62
CA GLU A 84 18.74 -16.84 3.22
C GLU A 84 19.61 -16.53 4.45
N SER A 85 19.88 -15.25 4.71
CA SER A 85 20.74 -14.86 5.85
C SER A 85 20.10 -15.18 7.20
N GLU A 86 20.84 -15.82 8.09
CA GLU A 86 20.46 -16.05 9.49
C GLU A 86 20.46 -14.76 10.33
N ASP A 87 21.09 -13.69 9.84
CA ASP A 87 21.12 -12.38 10.50
C ASP A 87 19.82 -11.58 10.29
N VAL A 88 18.83 -12.11 9.56
CA VAL A 88 17.60 -11.43 9.17
C VAL A 88 16.39 -12.26 9.59
N ASP A 89 15.44 -11.64 10.31
CA ASP A 89 14.20 -12.27 10.76
C ASP A 89 13.01 -11.90 9.88
N ALA A 90 13.06 -10.72 9.25
CA ALA A 90 11.98 -10.17 8.44
C ALA A 90 12.51 -9.47 7.18
N ILE A 91 11.68 -9.42 6.15
CA ILE A 91 11.99 -8.77 4.87
C ILE A 91 10.98 -7.66 4.58
N TYR A 92 11.48 -6.46 4.25
CA TYR A 92 10.68 -5.38 3.65
C TYR A 92 10.82 -5.40 2.13
N LEU A 93 9.67 -5.36 1.43
CA LEU A 93 9.56 -5.51 -0.03
C LEU A 93 9.03 -4.24 -0.70
N PRO A 94 9.85 -3.23 -0.98
CA PRO A 94 9.45 -2.03 -1.72
C PRO A 94 9.71 -2.15 -3.23
N LEU A 95 9.27 -3.23 -3.84
CA LEU A 95 9.41 -3.55 -5.26
C LEU A 95 8.18 -3.09 -6.08
N PRO A 96 8.22 -3.11 -7.41
CA PRO A 96 7.02 -3.07 -8.25
C PRO A 96 6.07 -4.25 -7.94
N PRO A 97 4.73 -4.04 -8.01
CA PRO A 97 3.74 -5.02 -7.54
C PRO A 97 3.87 -6.44 -8.13
N ALA A 98 4.19 -6.57 -9.42
CA ALA A 98 4.35 -7.88 -10.06
C ALA A 98 5.49 -8.72 -9.49
N LEU A 99 6.44 -8.12 -8.79
CA LEU A 99 7.57 -8.81 -8.17
C LEU A 99 7.29 -9.23 -6.72
N HIS A 100 6.21 -8.73 -6.11
CA HIS A 100 5.91 -8.98 -4.70
C HIS A 100 5.67 -10.47 -4.42
N PHE A 101 4.83 -11.13 -5.23
CA PHE A 101 4.52 -12.55 -5.03
C PHE A 101 5.78 -13.43 -4.98
N LYS A 102 6.65 -13.31 -5.99
CA LYS A 102 7.87 -14.10 -6.07
C LYS A 102 8.74 -13.97 -4.82
N TRP A 103 9.03 -12.75 -4.42
CA TRP A 103 9.97 -12.48 -3.36
C TRP A 103 9.37 -12.64 -1.96
N ALA A 104 8.07 -12.32 -1.79
CA ALA A 104 7.34 -12.60 -0.56
C ALA A 104 7.22 -14.11 -0.30
N LYS A 105 6.87 -14.89 -1.35
CA LYS A 105 6.81 -16.35 -1.27
C LYS A 105 8.14 -16.93 -0.85
N MET A 106 9.22 -16.54 -1.51
CA MET A 106 10.57 -17.00 -1.16
C MET A 106 10.95 -16.63 0.27
N ALA A 107 10.66 -15.41 0.74
CA ALA A 107 10.95 -14.99 2.10
C ALA A 107 10.18 -15.85 3.12
N LEU A 108 8.86 -16.04 2.92
CA LEU A 108 8.03 -16.89 3.78
C LEU A 108 8.50 -18.36 3.78
N GLU A 109 8.84 -18.92 2.62
CA GLU A 109 9.37 -20.29 2.51
C GLU A 109 10.69 -20.46 3.29
N ASN A 110 11.50 -19.40 3.36
CA ASN A 110 12.75 -19.36 4.16
C ASN A 110 12.52 -18.94 5.63
N GLY A 111 11.27 -18.93 6.12
CA GLY A 111 10.95 -18.66 7.50
C GLY A 111 11.07 -17.18 7.90
N LYS A 112 11.03 -16.26 6.95
CA LYS A 112 11.08 -14.82 7.22
C LYS A 112 9.68 -14.22 7.30
N HIS A 113 9.44 -13.34 8.27
CA HIS A 113 8.27 -12.46 8.27
C HIS A 113 8.36 -11.48 7.10
N VAL A 114 7.21 -11.05 6.56
CA VAL A 114 7.18 -10.18 5.36
C VAL A 114 6.37 -8.92 5.62
N PHE A 115 7.01 -7.78 5.38
CA PHE A 115 6.39 -6.46 5.27
C PHE A 115 6.45 -6.04 3.79
N VAL A 116 5.31 -6.04 3.10
CA VAL A 116 5.27 -5.77 1.65
C VAL A 116 4.59 -4.44 1.37
N GLU A 117 5.11 -3.68 0.39
CA GLU A 117 4.42 -2.50 -0.10
C GLU A 117 3.09 -2.89 -0.78
N LYS A 118 2.19 -1.93 -0.81
CA LYS A 118 0.88 -2.11 -1.44
C LYS A 118 0.97 -2.07 -2.99
N PRO A 119 0.13 -2.83 -3.69
CA PRO A 119 -0.67 -3.94 -3.19
C PRO A 119 0.22 -5.15 -2.87
N SER A 120 -0.22 -5.99 -1.94
CA SER A 120 0.56 -7.19 -1.54
C SER A 120 0.90 -8.09 -2.71
N THR A 121 -0.04 -8.25 -3.66
CA THR A 121 0.16 -8.90 -4.96
C THR A 121 -0.72 -8.25 -6.03
N THR A 122 -0.62 -8.71 -7.27
CA THR A 122 -1.44 -8.20 -8.38
C THR A 122 -2.76 -8.95 -8.58
N CYS A 123 -2.98 -10.08 -7.89
CA CYS A 123 -4.21 -10.88 -7.99
C CYS A 123 -4.56 -11.58 -6.68
N LEU A 124 -5.83 -11.95 -6.53
CA LEU A 124 -6.37 -12.61 -5.33
C LEU A 124 -5.69 -13.95 -5.06
N ALA A 125 -5.49 -14.78 -6.07
CA ALA A 125 -4.90 -16.12 -5.91
C ALA A 125 -3.48 -16.08 -5.32
N ASP A 126 -2.66 -15.12 -5.75
CA ASP A 126 -1.30 -14.94 -5.23
C ASP A 126 -1.32 -14.47 -3.76
N THR A 127 -2.26 -13.59 -3.40
CA THR A 127 -2.43 -13.14 -2.01
C THR A 127 -2.86 -14.31 -1.12
N ASP A 128 -3.80 -15.13 -1.56
CA ASP A 128 -4.28 -16.30 -0.84
C ASP A 128 -3.14 -17.31 -0.60
N GLU A 129 -2.35 -17.59 -1.61
CA GLU A 129 -1.19 -18.49 -1.50
C GLU A 129 -0.14 -17.96 -0.51
N LEU A 130 0.15 -16.65 -0.51
CA LEU A 130 1.06 -16.05 0.47
C LEU A 130 0.51 -16.18 1.90
N ILE A 131 -0.78 -15.94 2.10
CA ILE A 131 -1.45 -16.08 3.40
C ILE A 131 -1.39 -17.54 3.86
N ARG A 132 -1.65 -18.51 2.98
CA ARG A 132 -1.57 -19.93 3.28
C ARG A 132 -0.17 -20.29 3.80
N ILE A 133 0.89 -19.93 3.08
CA ILE A 133 2.29 -20.20 3.49
C ILE A 133 2.60 -19.51 4.82
N ALA A 134 2.24 -18.23 4.97
CA ALA A 134 2.47 -17.46 6.17
C ALA A 134 1.78 -18.09 7.39
N SER A 135 0.52 -18.52 7.23
CA SER A 135 -0.28 -19.17 8.27
C SER A 135 0.30 -20.52 8.69
N GLU A 136 0.67 -21.38 7.72
CA GLU A 136 1.27 -22.69 7.98
C GLU A 136 2.59 -22.61 8.76
N LYS A 137 3.36 -21.53 8.53
CA LYS A 137 4.65 -21.30 9.19
C LYS A 137 4.58 -20.38 10.40
N GLY A 138 3.42 -19.83 10.74
CA GLY A 138 3.25 -18.88 11.84
C GLY A 138 3.96 -17.55 11.62
N LEU A 139 4.11 -17.08 10.37
CA LEU A 139 4.85 -15.90 10.00
C LEU A 139 3.95 -14.68 9.76
N ALA A 140 4.37 -13.49 10.18
CA ALA A 140 3.67 -12.26 9.84
C ALA A 140 3.82 -11.95 8.34
N LEU A 141 2.70 -11.62 7.69
CA LEU A 141 2.62 -11.03 6.35
C LEU A 141 1.81 -9.76 6.47
N HIS A 142 2.39 -8.59 6.20
CA HIS A 142 1.78 -7.29 6.38
C HIS A 142 1.86 -6.46 5.10
N GLU A 143 0.69 -5.93 4.66
CA GLU A 143 0.56 -5.06 3.50
C GLU A 143 0.52 -3.59 3.93
N ASN A 144 1.36 -2.75 3.33
CA ASN A 144 1.55 -1.37 3.77
C ASN A 144 0.56 -0.36 3.18
N TYR A 145 -0.73 -0.52 3.48
CA TYR A 145 -1.68 0.59 3.36
C TYR A 145 -1.63 1.48 4.63
N MET A 146 -0.49 2.08 4.90
CA MET A 146 -0.17 2.78 6.15
C MET A 146 -1.23 3.82 6.59
N PHE A 147 -1.98 4.40 5.66
CA PHE A 147 -2.95 5.46 5.97
C PHE A 147 -4.05 5.01 6.93
N VAL A 148 -4.40 3.71 6.98
CA VAL A 148 -5.43 3.18 7.88
C VAL A 148 -5.05 3.31 9.36
N PHE A 149 -3.77 3.54 9.66
CA PHE A 149 -3.26 3.75 11.01
C PHE A 149 -3.15 5.23 11.41
N HIS A 150 -3.50 6.16 10.51
CA HIS A 150 -3.42 7.59 10.80
C HIS A 150 -4.60 8.03 11.66
N ASP A 151 -4.32 8.73 12.77
CA ASP A 151 -5.34 9.14 13.75
C ASP A 151 -6.44 10.05 13.18
N GLN A 152 -6.21 10.70 12.02
CA GLN A 152 -7.24 11.49 11.36
C GLN A 152 -8.48 10.68 10.99
N LEU A 153 -8.33 9.37 10.65
CA LEU A 153 -9.45 8.50 10.32
C LEU A 153 -10.37 8.35 11.54
N LYS A 154 -9.76 7.96 12.68
CA LYS A 154 -10.49 7.83 13.93
C LYS A 154 -11.15 9.14 14.37
N ALA A 155 -10.47 10.28 14.23
CA ALA A 155 -11.02 11.57 14.58
C ALA A 155 -12.27 11.92 13.74
N ILE A 156 -12.29 11.60 12.45
CA ILE A 156 -13.44 11.78 11.57
C ILE A 156 -14.57 10.80 11.94
N ASP A 157 -14.25 9.53 12.21
CA ASP A 157 -15.23 8.55 12.66
C ASP A 157 -15.90 8.96 13.98
N ASP A 158 -15.13 9.52 14.92
CA ASP A 158 -15.67 10.03 16.19
C ASP A 158 -16.66 11.19 15.97
N VAL A 159 -16.44 12.06 14.95
CA VAL A 159 -17.39 13.12 14.56
C VAL A 159 -18.68 12.52 13.99
N VAL A 160 -18.57 11.52 13.12
CA VAL A 160 -19.72 10.79 12.56
C VAL A 160 -20.50 10.10 13.67
N ALA A 161 -19.82 9.38 14.56
CA ALA A 161 -20.43 8.62 15.66
C ALA A 161 -21.16 9.52 16.67
N ARG A 162 -20.69 10.77 16.87
CA ARG A 162 -21.40 11.75 17.70
C ARG A 162 -22.67 12.33 17.04
N GLY A 163 -22.96 11.95 15.79
CA GLY A 163 -24.14 12.40 15.04
C GLY A 163 -24.04 13.86 14.56
N GLU A 164 -22.85 14.44 14.50
CA GLU A 164 -22.68 15.86 14.17
C GLU A 164 -23.17 16.23 12.77
N ILE A 165 -23.17 15.27 11.85
CA ILE A 165 -23.70 15.41 10.49
C ILE A 165 -25.00 14.64 10.27
N GLY A 166 -25.61 14.09 11.34
CA GLY A 166 -26.77 13.20 11.25
C GLY A 166 -26.42 11.84 10.66
N ASP A 167 -27.41 11.17 10.05
CA ASP A 167 -27.19 9.88 9.39
C ASP A 167 -26.39 10.04 8.11
N VAL A 168 -25.36 9.24 7.92
CA VAL A 168 -24.57 9.23 6.68
C VAL A 168 -25.44 8.77 5.51
N ARG A 169 -25.37 9.49 4.40
CA ARG A 169 -26.07 9.18 3.15
C ARG A 169 -25.12 8.71 2.07
N LEU A 170 -23.90 9.27 2.02
CA LEU A 170 -22.97 8.99 0.95
C LEU A 170 -21.54 9.32 1.37
N TYR A 171 -20.62 8.43 1.04
CA TYR A 171 -19.18 8.68 1.03
C TYR A 171 -18.72 8.97 -0.40
N ARG A 172 -17.85 9.97 -0.60
CA ARG A 172 -17.12 10.21 -1.84
C ARG A 172 -15.65 10.22 -1.56
N ILE A 173 -14.89 9.35 -2.22
CA ILE A 173 -13.46 9.20 -2.02
C ILE A 173 -12.76 9.39 -3.36
N SER A 174 -11.83 10.33 -3.41
CA SER A 174 -11.06 10.61 -4.63
C SER A 174 -9.57 10.54 -4.36
N PHE A 175 -8.85 9.77 -5.18
CA PHE A 175 -7.41 9.74 -5.17
C PHE A 175 -6.84 9.76 -6.58
N GLY A 176 -6.24 10.86 -6.96
CA GLY A 176 -5.60 11.04 -8.25
C GLY A 176 -4.40 11.96 -8.17
N PHE A 177 -3.48 11.81 -9.11
CA PHE A 177 -2.26 12.61 -9.20
C PHE A 177 -1.85 12.81 -10.66
N PRO A 178 -1.08 13.88 -10.97
CA PRO A 178 -0.56 14.13 -12.28
C PRO A 178 0.39 13.05 -12.77
N ARG A 179 0.57 12.96 -14.08
CA ARG A 179 1.54 12.06 -14.72
C ARG A 179 2.91 12.16 -14.07
N ARG A 180 3.55 11.03 -13.88
CA ARG A 180 4.94 10.91 -13.46
C ARG A 180 5.87 10.86 -14.66
N ALA A 181 7.16 10.62 -14.43
CA ALA A 181 8.12 10.43 -15.51
C ALA A 181 7.70 9.29 -16.45
N GLN A 182 7.96 9.41 -17.72
CA GLN A 182 7.50 8.49 -18.77
C GLN A 182 7.93 7.02 -18.52
N ASN A 183 9.06 6.81 -17.88
CA ASN A 183 9.60 5.48 -17.55
C ASN A 183 9.22 4.99 -16.15
N ASP A 184 8.21 5.58 -15.50
CA ASP A 184 7.73 5.11 -14.19
C ASP A 184 7.09 3.71 -14.35
N PHE A 185 7.39 2.79 -13.42
CA PHE A 185 6.87 1.41 -13.45
C PHE A 185 5.35 1.33 -13.47
N ARG A 186 4.67 2.37 -13.00
CA ARG A 186 3.20 2.46 -12.97
C ARG A 186 2.57 2.40 -14.36
N TYR A 187 3.33 2.74 -15.39
CA TYR A 187 2.88 2.67 -16.78
C TYR A 187 3.26 1.35 -17.46
N ASN A 188 3.96 0.46 -16.76
CA ASN A 188 4.41 -0.84 -17.28
C ASN A 188 3.51 -1.96 -16.74
N LYS A 189 2.73 -2.58 -17.62
CA LYS A 189 1.82 -3.68 -17.30
C LYS A 189 2.56 -4.91 -16.73
N ALA A 190 3.74 -5.23 -17.27
CA ALA A 190 4.52 -6.38 -16.81
C ALA A 190 5.09 -6.20 -15.39
N LEU A 191 5.20 -4.96 -14.91
CA LEU A 191 5.60 -4.64 -13.53
C LEU A 191 4.42 -4.47 -12.57
N GLY A 192 3.19 -4.74 -13.03
CA GLY A 192 1.98 -4.58 -12.22
C GLY A 192 1.54 -3.12 -12.10
N GLY A 193 1.82 -2.31 -13.15
CA GLY A 193 1.32 -0.94 -13.26
C GLY A 193 -0.20 -0.90 -13.43
N GLY A 194 -0.74 0.32 -13.46
CA GLY A 194 -2.16 0.62 -13.60
C GLY A 194 -2.74 1.39 -12.43
N ALA A 195 -3.71 2.24 -12.73
CA ALA A 195 -4.33 3.13 -11.76
C ALA A 195 -5.13 2.37 -10.69
N LEU A 196 -5.72 1.22 -11.04
CA LEU A 196 -6.47 0.40 -10.08
C LEU A 196 -5.57 -0.09 -8.94
N LEU A 197 -4.41 -0.65 -9.26
CA LEU A 197 -3.48 -1.18 -8.25
C LEU A 197 -2.74 -0.07 -7.49
N ASP A 198 -2.42 1.05 -8.15
CA ASP A 198 -1.67 2.11 -7.49
C ASP A 198 -2.53 3.08 -6.68
N ALA A 199 -3.63 3.59 -7.25
CA ALA A 199 -4.52 4.58 -6.63
C ALA A 199 -5.89 4.01 -6.21
N GLY A 200 -6.48 3.16 -7.05
CA GLY A 200 -7.79 2.54 -6.80
C GLY A 200 -7.82 1.68 -5.56
N GLY A 201 -6.74 0.93 -5.30
CA GLY A 201 -6.60 0.13 -4.08
C GLY A 201 -6.74 0.95 -2.80
N TYR A 202 -6.26 2.18 -2.75
CA TYR A 202 -6.46 3.09 -1.62
C TYR A 202 -7.92 3.47 -1.43
N THR A 203 -8.62 3.79 -2.53
CA THR A 203 -10.04 4.20 -2.45
C THR A 203 -10.93 3.03 -2.05
N LEU A 204 -10.67 1.82 -2.56
CA LEU A 204 -11.36 0.59 -2.16
C LEU A 204 -11.12 0.27 -0.69
N LYS A 205 -9.87 0.34 -0.22
CA LYS A 205 -9.49 0.10 1.17
C LYS A 205 -10.19 1.05 2.13
N TYR A 206 -10.26 2.33 1.78
CA TYR A 206 -10.90 3.31 2.64
C TYR A 206 -12.43 3.20 2.61
N ALA A 207 -13.01 2.87 1.46
CA ALA A 207 -14.44 2.60 1.37
C ALA A 207 -14.86 1.38 2.21
N ASP A 208 -14.06 0.31 2.18
CA ASP A 208 -14.26 -0.88 3.03
C ASP A 208 -14.19 -0.53 4.52
N TYR A 209 -13.21 0.28 4.91
CA TYR A 209 -13.07 0.79 6.27
C TYR A 209 -14.33 1.55 6.74
N LEU A 210 -14.89 2.42 5.88
CA LEU A 210 -16.06 3.25 6.20
C LEU A 210 -17.39 2.50 6.14
N LEU A 211 -17.54 1.55 5.23
CA LEU A 211 -18.78 0.79 5.01
C LEU A 211 -18.85 -0.50 5.84
N GLY A 212 -17.70 -0.98 6.36
CA GLY A 212 -17.61 -2.21 7.13
C GLY A 212 -17.59 -3.50 6.28
N GLU A 213 -17.58 -4.63 6.97
CA GLU A 213 -17.32 -5.97 6.38
C GLU A 213 -18.32 -6.41 5.31
N THR A 214 -19.53 -5.84 5.29
CA THR A 214 -20.59 -6.17 4.32
C THR A 214 -20.47 -5.40 3.01
N ALA A 215 -19.48 -4.49 2.90
CA ALA A 215 -19.25 -3.66 1.71
C ALA A 215 -19.00 -4.52 0.45
N LYS A 216 -19.68 -4.15 -0.65
CA LYS A 216 -19.61 -4.83 -1.95
C LYS A 216 -19.40 -3.82 -3.07
N VAL A 217 -18.61 -4.17 -4.07
CA VAL A 217 -18.49 -3.40 -5.32
C VAL A 217 -19.74 -3.68 -6.18
N VAL A 218 -20.48 -2.63 -6.53
CA VAL A 218 -21.72 -2.73 -7.32
C VAL A 218 -21.49 -2.35 -8.77
N THR A 219 -20.69 -1.31 -9.01
CA THR A 219 -20.32 -0.85 -10.35
C THR A 219 -18.84 -0.52 -10.39
N ALA A 220 -18.21 -0.74 -11.53
CA ALA A 220 -16.83 -0.37 -11.77
C ALA A 220 -16.62 0.08 -13.21
N GLN A 221 -15.74 1.07 -13.39
CA GLN A 221 -15.31 1.56 -14.68
C GLN A 221 -13.82 1.85 -14.66
N ILE A 222 -13.11 1.42 -15.71
CA ILE A 222 -11.72 1.78 -15.96
C ILE A 222 -11.56 2.33 -17.36
N ASN A 223 -10.58 3.20 -17.54
CA ASN A 223 -10.34 3.88 -18.79
C ASN A 223 -8.84 3.90 -19.12
N TYR A 224 -8.57 3.71 -20.40
CA TYR A 224 -7.23 3.72 -20.98
C TYR A 224 -7.00 5.02 -21.74
N ILE A 225 -5.76 5.44 -21.80
CA ILE A 225 -5.30 6.52 -22.69
C ILE A 225 -4.42 5.87 -23.76
N PRO A 226 -4.55 6.23 -25.05
CA PRO A 226 -3.93 5.50 -26.16
C PRO A 226 -2.41 5.26 -26.04
N GLU A 227 -1.69 6.14 -25.34
CA GLU A 227 -0.23 6.03 -25.18
C GLU A 227 0.22 5.04 -24.09
N PHE A 228 -0.72 4.48 -23.31
CA PHE A 228 -0.43 3.61 -22.18
C PHE A 228 -1.04 2.22 -22.32
N GLU A 229 -0.30 1.20 -21.94
CA GLU A 229 -0.76 -0.20 -21.94
C GLU A 229 -1.55 -0.59 -20.68
N VAL A 230 -1.67 0.34 -19.71
CA VAL A 230 -2.37 0.17 -18.45
C VAL A 230 -3.54 1.14 -18.36
N GLU A 231 -4.51 0.82 -17.50
CA GLU A 231 -5.59 1.75 -17.19
C GLU A 231 -5.05 2.98 -16.43
N MET A 232 -5.52 4.17 -16.81
CA MET A 232 -5.01 5.43 -16.28
C MET A 232 -5.93 6.08 -15.25
N TYR A 233 -7.23 5.79 -15.31
CA TYR A 233 -8.20 6.27 -14.33
C TYR A 233 -9.43 5.38 -14.27
N GLY A 234 -10.17 5.48 -13.18
CA GLY A 234 -11.37 4.69 -12.99
C GLY A 234 -12.25 5.19 -11.85
N SER A 235 -13.39 4.53 -11.70
CA SER A 235 -14.37 4.81 -10.66
C SER A 235 -15.12 3.56 -10.26
N ALA A 236 -15.72 3.57 -9.06
CA ALA A 236 -16.59 2.51 -8.58
C ALA A 236 -17.68 3.04 -7.69
N THR A 237 -18.73 2.25 -7.52
CA THR A 237 -19.71 2.39 -6.44
C THR A 237 -19.65 1.15 -5.56
N MET A 238 -19.55 1.36 -4.25
CA MET A 238 -19.68 0.32 -3.24
C MET A 238 -20.91 0.58 -2.37
N VAL A 239 -21.48 -0.49 -1.80
CA VAL A 239 -22.63 -0.41 -0.90
C VAL A 239 -22.49 -1.47 0.20
N ASN A 240 -22.94 -1.17 1.42
CA ASN A 240 -23.09 -2.15 2.49
C ASN A 240 -24.51 -2.68 2.62
N ASP A 241 -24.74 -3.66 3.48
CA ASP A 241 -26.06 -4.27 3.68
C ASP A 241 -27.10 -3.29 4.32
N GLU A 242 -26.64 -2.17 4.90
CA GLU A 242 -27.49 -1.09 5.41
C GLU A 242 -27.93 -0.10 4.31
N GLY A 243 -27.41 -0.26 3.08
CA GLY A 243 -27.71 0.59 1.94
C GLY A 243 -26.87 1.89 1.88
N VAL A 244 -25.88 2.05 2.78
CA VAL A 244 -24.95 3.19 2.72
C VAL A 244 -23.99 2.99 1.54
N THR A 245 -23.79 4.05 0.77
CA THR A 245 -23.05 4.00 -0.50
C THR A 245 -21.73 4.77 -0.42
N ALA A 246 -20.69 4.26 -1.08
CA ALA A 246 -19.45 4.97 -1.36
C ALA A 246 -19.21 5.10 -2.87
N GLN A 247 -18.95 6.31 -3.34
CA GLN A 247 -18.52 6.62 -4.70
C GLN A 247 -17.02 6.86 -4.73
N LEU A 248 -16.32 6.13 -5.57
CA LEU A 248 -14.86 6.12 -5.67
C LEU A 248 -14.41 6.68 -7.02
N ALA A 249 -13.35 7.49 -7.01
CA ALA A 249 -12.68 7.94 -8.23
C ALA A 249 -11.16 7.92 -8.01
N PHE A 250 -10.41 7.44 -9.01
CA PHE A 250 -8.96 7.35 -8.93
C PHE A 250 -8.29 7.54 -10.30
N GLY A 251 -7.02 7.93 -10.29
CA GLY A 251 -6.27 8.06 -11.54
C GLY A 251 -4.83 8.52 -11.39
N MET A 252 -4.06 8.30 -12.47
CA MET A 252 -2.63 8.62 -12.59
C MET A 252 -2.36 9.70 -13.68
N ASP A 253 -3.41 10.34 -14.17
CA ASP A 253 -3.37 11.44 -15.16
C ASP A 253 -4.43 12.48 -14.82
N ASN A 254 -4.46 12.87 -13.57
CA ASN A 254 -5.48 13.74 -13.01
C ASN A 254 -4.84 14.93 -12.30
N ASP A 255 -5.58 16.03 -12.14
CA ASP A 255 -5.25 17.00 -11.13
C ASP A 255 -5.22 16.32 -9.75
N TYR A 256 -4.32 16.81 -8.87
CA TYR A 256 -4.12 16.15 -7.58
C TYR A 256 -5.36 16.21 -6.69
N LYS A 257 -5.84 15.03 -6.30
CA LYS A 257 -6.86 14.85 -5.27
C LYS A 257 -6.45 13.73 -4.32
N CYS A 258 -6.75 13.90 -3.04
CA CYS A 258 -6.60 12.87 -2.01
C CYS A 258 -7.57 13.23 -0.89
N GLU A 259 -8.86 13.00 -1.12
CA GLU A 259 -9.92 13.60 -0.30
C GLU A 259 -11.06 12.62 -0.01
N VAL A 260 -11.75 12.90 1.08
CA VAL A 260 -13.05 12.30 1.40
C VAL A 260 -14.08 13.39 1.62
N GLU A 261 -15.29 13.18 1.10
CA GLU A 261 -16.51 13.89 1.48
C GLU A 261 -17.48 12.89 2.10
N ILE A 262 -17.96 13.19 3.31
CA ILE A 262 -18.97 12.40 4.01
C ILE A 262 -20.24 13.26 4.09
N TRP A 263 -21.26 12.87 3.33
CA TRP A 263 -22.51 13.60 3.25
C TRP A 263 -23.57 12.96 4.17
N GLY A 264 -23.94 13.67 5.20
CA GLY A 264 -24.97 13.29 6.16
C GLY A 264 -26.27 14.05 5.98
N SER A 265 -27.29 13.67 6.75
CA SER A 265 -28.63 14.30 6.71
C SER A 265 -28.65 15.71 7.29
N LEU A 266 -27.70 16.07 8.14
CA LEU A 266 -27.63 17.38 8.82
C LEU A 266 -26.37 18.19 8.46
N GLY A 267 -25.39 17.57 7.78
CA GLY A 267 -24.14 18.25 7.46
C GLY A 267 -23.23 17.42 6.55
N THR A 268 -22.07 17.98 6.24
CA THR A 268 -21.06 17.35 5.38
C THR A 268 -19.68 17.54 6.01
N ILE A 269 -18.89 16.45 6.07
CA ILE A 269 -17.46 16.51 6.41
C ILE A 269 -16.65 16.48 5.12
N LYS A 270 -15.60 17.31 5.04
CA LYS A 270 -14.57 17.21 3.98
C LYS A 270 -13.18 17.19 4.60
N ALA A 271 -12.35 16.25 4.17
CA ALA A 271 -10.96 16.16 4.57
C ALA A 271 -10.04 15.90 3.37
N ASN A 272 -8.86 16.52 3.39
CA ASN A 272 -7.83 16.38 2.36
C ASN A 272 -6.65 15.56 2.89
N ARG A 273 -5.84 15.01 1.98
CA ARG A 273 -4.68 14.17 2.33
C ARG A 273 -5.02 12.97 3.20
N ILE A 274 -6.25 12.47 3.09
CA ILE A 274 -6.75 11.38 3.93
C ILE A 274 -6.02 10.05 3.72
N LEU A 275 -5.51 9.79 2.51
CA LEU A 275 -4.88 8.53 2.14
C LEU A 275 -3.33 8.59 2.10
N THR A 276 -2.75 9.77 2.09
CA THR A 276 -1.29 9.93 1.86
C THR A 276 -0.66 11.03 2.70
N ALA A 277 -1.19 11.31 3.89
CA ALA A 277 -0.60 12.28 4.81
C ALA A 277 0.87 11.90 5.12
N PRO A 278 1.86 12.76 4.83
CA PRO A 278 3.23 12.51 5.22
C PRO A 278 3.43 12.81 6.71
N GLU A 279 4.48 12.25 7.29
CA GLU A 279 4.93 12.64 8.62
C GLU A 279 5.06 14.18 8.74
N GLY A 280 4.62 14.75 9.86
CA GLY A 280 4.63 16.19 10.11
C GLY A 280 3.53 16.98 9.40
N PHE A 281 2.73 16.34 8.55
CA PHE A 281 1.53 16.99 7.99
C PHE A 281 0.48 17.19 9.07
N VAL A 282 -0.06 18.40 9.18
CA VAL A 282 -1.17 18.75 10.08
C VAL A 282 -2.49 18.56 9.33
N PRO A 283 -3.24 17.48 9.61
CA PRO A 283 -4.50 17.21 8.91
C PRO A 283 -5.55 18.26 9.26
N ARG A 284 -6.40 18.56 8.28
CA ARG A 284 -7.53 19.47 8.43
C ARG A 284 -8.78 18.85 7.83
N TYR A 285 -9.90 19.03 8.53
CA TYR A 285 -11.21 18.74 7.99
C TYR A 285 -12.16 19.88 8.26
N THR A 286 -13.25 19.95 7.52
CA THR A 286 -14.33 20.94 7.74
C THR A 286 -15.63 20.20 7.99
N ILE A 287 -16.46 20.77 8.88
CA ILE A 287 -17.86 20.38 9.05
C ILE A 287 -18.71 21.53 8.50
N LYS A 288 -19.53 21.22 7.49
CA LYS A 288 -20.49 22.17 6.92
C LYS A 288 -21.89 21.79 7.36
N LYS A 289 -22.60 22.75 8.00
CA LYS A 289 -24.01 22.65 8.35
C LYS A 289 -24.75 23.90 7.78
N ASN A 290 -25.71 23.69 6.88
CA ASN A 290 -26.33 24.76 6.11
C ASN A 290 -25.31 25.61 5.33
N GLN A 291 -25.11 26.88 5.72
CA GLN A 291 -24.12 27.80 5.13
C GLN A 291 -22.84 27.92 5.98
N ASP A 292 -22.87 27.46 7.21
CA ASP A 292 -21.76 27.57 8.13
C ASP A 292 -20.72 26.47 7.85
N VAL A 293 -19.45 26.84 7.79
CA VAL A 293 -18.31 25.95 7.57
C VAL A 293 -17.33 26.11 8.71
N GLU A 294 -17.18 25.07 9.52
CA GLU A 294 -16.29 25.04 10.67
C GLU A 294 -15.02 24.25 10.34
N PRO A 295 -13.83 24.86 10.35
CA PRO A 295 -12.56 24.17 10.15
C PRO A 295 -12.04 23.57 11.45
N HIS A 296 -11.44 22.39 11.34
CA HIS A 296 -10.77 21.69 12.44
C HIS A 296 -9.37 21.27 12.02
N GLU A 297 -8.42 21.37 12.94
CA GLU A 297 -7.06 20.85 12.78
C GLU A 297 -6.82 19.67 13.70
N LEU A 298 -6.04 18.70 13.25
CA LEU A 298 -5.64 17.54 14.03
C LEU A 298 -4.12 17.54 14.23
N PRO A 299 -3.60 16.91 15.27
CA PRO A 299 -2.17 16.72 15.43
C PRO A 299 -1.56 15.99 14.24
N ALA A 300 -0.31 16.32 13.92
CA ALA A 300 0.48 15.57 12.96
C ALA A 300 0.71 14.14 13.49
N ASP A 301 0.79 13.19 12.58
CA ASP A 301 0.93 11.76 12.90
C ASP A 301 1.93 11.06 11.95
N ASP A 302 2.43 9.90 12.36
CA ASP A 302 3.35 9.09 11.57
C ASP A 302 2.74 7.71 11.29
N SER A 303 1.98 7.64 10.22
CA SER A 303 1.32 6.40 9.80
C SER A 303 2.29 5.29 9.37
N PHE A 304 3.50 5.62 8.88
CA PHE A 304 4.52 4.63 8.59
C PHE A 304 5.05 3.96 9.87
N LEU A 305 5.36 4.76 10.90
CA LEU A 305 5.74 4.23 12.20
C LEU A 305 4.67 3.29 12.76
N LYS A 306 3.42 3.72 12.75
CA LYS A 306 2.30 2.90 13.25
C LYS A 306 2.11 1.60 12.44
N SER A 307 2.31 1.64 11.13
CA SER A 307 2.30 0.45 10.30
C SER A 307 3.43 -0.53 10.65
N ILE A 308 4.63 -0.01 10.92
CA ILE A 308 5.77 -0.82 11.37
C ILE A 308 5.46 -1.46 12.75
N LEU A 309 4.92 -0.68 13.70
CA LEU A 309 4.54 -1.19 15.01
C LEU A 309 3.44 -2.25 14.91
N ARG A 310 2.46 -2.06 14.02
CA ARG A 310 1.46 -3.09 13.72
C ARG A 310 2.07 -4.38 13.20
N PHE A 311 3.06 -4.29 12.32
CA PHE A 311 3.81 -5.45 11.87
C PHE A 311 4.52 -6.17 13.02
N VAL A 312 5.17 -5.43 13.91
CA VAL A 312 5.82 -5.99 15.12
C VAL A 312 4.81 -6.74 16.00
N GLU A 313 3.60 -6.18 16.20
CA GLU A 313 2.52 -6.87 16.90
C GLU A 313 2.15 -8.19 16.22
N CYS A 314 2.01 -8.20 14.90
CA CYS A 314 1.73 -9.41 14.12
C CYS A 314 2.83 -10.47 14.24
N VAL A 315 4.09 -10.07 14.36
CA VAL A 315 5.20 -11.02 14.60
C VAL A 315 5.07 -11.68 15.97
N GLY A 316 4.75 -10.92 17.01
CA GLY A 316 4.70 -11.38 18.40
C GLY A 316 3.37 -12.03 18.83
N ASN A 317 2.28 -11.80 18.09
CA ASN A 317 0.94 -12.20 18.51
C ASN A 317 0.17 -12.91 17.38
N GLU A 318 -0.22 -14.17 17.61
CA GLU A 318 -0.92 -14.99 16.63
C GLU A 318 -2.32 -14.43 16.28
N ASN A 319 -3.09 -13.95 17.25
CA ASN A 319 -4.43 -13.41 17.00
C ASN A 319 -4.35 -12.15 16.11
N GLU A 320 -3.37 -11.27 16.36
CA GLU A 320 -3.14 -10.09 15.56
C GLU A 320 -2.71 -10.46 14.13
N ARG A 321 -1.91 -11.50 14.00
CA ARG A 321 -1.45 -12.07 12.72
C ARG A 321 -2.63 -12.62 11.91
N ILE A 322 -3.50 -13.41 12.53
CA ILE A 322 -4.71 -13.96 11.89
C ILE A 322 -5.67 -12.83 11.47
N THR A 323 -5.87 -11.84 12.31
CA THR A 323 -6.68 -10.65 11.99
C THR A 323 -6.08 -9.91 10.77
N ASN A 324 -4.77 -9.76 10.73
CA ASN A 324 -4.10 -9.09 9.61
C ASN A 324 -4.25 -9.87 8.29
N TYR A 325 -4.22 -11.22 8.31
CA TYR A 325 -4.48 -12.03 7.11
C TYR A 325 -5.90 -11.79 6.54
N LYS A 326 -6.90 -11.65 7.40
CA LYS A 326 -8.27 -11.30 6.98
C LYS A 326 -8.33 -9.94 6.30
N VAL A 327 -7.55 -8.98 6.78
CA VAL A 327 -7.46 -7.65 6.18
C VAL A 327 -6.79 -7.69 4.79
N LEU A 328 -5.77 -8.53 4.60
CA LEU A 328 -5.10 -8.69 3.31
C LEU A 328 -6.01 -9.36 2.27
N ILE A 329 -6.60 -10.51 2.63
CA ILE A 329 -7.49 -11.24 1.72
C ILE A 329 -8.71 -10.42 1.33
N ARG A 330 -9.27 -9.65 2.28
CA ARG A 330 -10.38 -8.73 2.04
C ARG A 330 -10.02 -7.68 0.99
N GLN A 331 -8.85 -7.05 1.11
CA GLN A 331 -8.37 -6.05 0.13
C GLN A 331 -8.19 -6.66 -1.26
N ALA A 332 -7.56 -7.84 -1.35
CA ALA A 332 -7.37 -8.53 -2.63
C ALA A 332 -8.72 -8.95 -3.26
N THR A 333 -9.69 -9.36 -2.43
CA THR A 333 -11.05 -9.69 -2.87
C THR A 333 -11.73 -8.46 -3.48
N LEU A 334 -11.67 -7.30 -2.83
CA LEU A 334 -12.28 -6.06 -3.34
C LEU A 334 -11.68 -5.62 -4.69
N VAL A 335 -10.38 -5.77 -4.88
CA VAL A 335 -9.73 -5.52 -6.18
C VAL A 335 -10.22 -6.51 -7.24
N SER A 336 -10.39 -7.78 -6.89
CA SER A 336 -10.95 -8.80 -7.76
C SER A 336 -12.41 -8.51 -8.13
N ASP A 337 -13.23 -8.14 -7.13
CA ASP A 337 -14.64 -7.78 -7.32
C ASP A 337 -14.81 -6.55 -8.22
N PHE A 338 -13.92 -5.57 -8.08
CA PHE A 338 -13.88 -4.42 -8.99
C PHE A 338 -13.66 -4.88 -10.44
N ARG A 339 -12.69 -5.76 -10.70
CA ARG A 339 -12.43 -6.28 -12.04
C ARG A 339 -13.64 -7.06 -12.59
N ASN A 340 -14.23 -7.92 -11.77
CA ASN A 340 -15.42 -8.70 -12.15
C ASN A 340 -16.61 -7.79 -12.48
N ALA A 341 -16.84 -6.73 -11.70
CA ALA A 341 -17.92 -5.75 -11.95
C ALA A 341 -17.69 -4.98 -13.26
N TYR A 342 -16.44 -4.60 -13.54
CA TYR A 342 -16.07 -3.95 -14.80
C TYR A 342 -16.31 -4.87 -16.01
N GLU A 343 -15.83 -6.11 -15.97
CA GLU A 343 -15.98 -7.09 -17.05
C GLU A 343 -17.46 -7.41 -17.31
N SER A 344 -18.26 -7.57 -16.24
CA SER A 344 -19.69 -7.83 -16.34
C SER A 344 -20.48 -6.68 -16.97
N SER A 345 -20.00 -5.45 -16.82
CA SER A 345 -20.63 -4.26 -17.39
C SER A 345 -20.31 -4.06 -18.89
N ASN A 346 -19.15 -4.55 -19.33
CA ASN A 346 -18.69 -4.40 -20.72
C ASN A 346 -19.06 -5.60 -21.64
N ASN A 347 -19.54 -6.70 -21.07
CA ASN A 347 -20.01 -7.88 -21.82
C ASN A 347 -21.53 -7.85 -22.09
N LYS A 348 -22.21 -6.74 -21.79
CA LYS A 348 -23.63 -6.48 -22.12
C LYS A 348 -23.73 -5.55 -23.31
#